data_0c1efe23f099c2524944b30b301a3a27
#
_entry.id   0c1efe23f099c2524944b30b301a3a27
#
_cell.length_a   1.000
_cell.length_b   1.000
_cell.length_c   1.000
_cell.angle_alpha   90.00
_cell.angle_beta   90.00
_cell.angle_gamma   90.00
#
_symmetry.space_group_name_H-M   'P 1'
#
loop_
_entity.id
_entity.type
_entity.pdbx_description
1 polymer ?
#
loop_
_entity_poly.entity_id
_entity_poly.type
_entity_poly.pdbx_seq_one_letter_code
_entity_poly.pdbx_strand_id
1 'polypeptide(L)'
;MTTISKPAELNFLGASVRILASGDALGLVHMDLPAGEMPPLHVHRNEDEGFYVLGGELTLFLPGVSVTLRAGEFVLAPRDIPHAYEVGADGARVLVSSAPSGFERFVAEVADLDAVDPATLTAVAATHGIDILGPPGARP
;
A
#
# COMPACT_ATOMS: atom_id res chain seq x y z
N MET A 1 8.54 -22.86 16.37
CA MET A 1 8.30 -23.59 15.11
C MET A 1 8.15 -22.59 13.97
N THR A 2 8.81 -22.85 12.86
CA THR A 2 8.68 -22.01 11.66
C THR A 2 7.58 -22.54 10.77
N THR A 3 6.68 -21.68 10.34
CA THR A 3 5.57 -22.03 9.46
C THR A 3 5.79 -21.39 8.09
N ILE A 4 5.68 -22.19 7.02
CA ILE A 4 5.68 -21.68 5.66
C ILE A 4 4.25 -21.31 5.30
N SER A 5 4.04 -20.06 4.89
CA SER A 5 2.76 -19.56 4.43
C SER A 5 2.66 -19.66 2.91
N LYS A 6 1.47 -20.06 2.42
CA LYS A 6 1.09 -19.96 1.00
C LYS A 6 -0.14 -19.09 0.91
N PRO A 7 0.03 -17.76 0.95
CA PRO A 7 -1.10 -16.85 1.02
C PRO A 7 -1.92 -16.88 -0.26
N ALA A 8 -3.24 -16.74 -0.09
CA ALA A 8 -4.16 -16.64 -1.23
C ALA A 8 -3.99 -15.30 -1.94
N GLU A 9 -4.24 -15.31 -3.24
CA GLU A 9 -4.33 -14.09 -4.03
C GLU A 9 -5.66 -13.40 -3.75
N LEU A 10 -5.59 -12.08 -3.48
CA LEU A 10 -6.73 -11.21 -3.22
C LEU A 10 -6.76 -10.10 -4.28
N ASN A 11 -7.95 -9.55 -4.54
CA ASN A 11 -8.09 -8.33 -5.33
C ASN A 11 -8.25 -7.16 -4.37
N PHE A 12 -7.33 -6.20 -4.47
CA PHE A 12 -7.37 -4.98 -3.68
C PHE A 12 -7.37 -3.79 -4.64
N LEU A 13 -8.54 -3.17 -4.83
CA LEU A 13 -8.74 -2.00 -5.67
C LEU A 13 -8.16 -2.17 -7.10
N GLY A 14 -8.30 -3.36 -7.67
CA GLY A 14 -7.80 -3.70 -9.00
C GLY A 14 -6.38 -4.27 -9.04
N ALA A 15 -5.66 -4.26 -7.93
CA ALA A 15 -4.35 -4.89 -7.83
C ALA A 15 -4.45 -6.33 -7.32
N SER A 16 -3.55 -7.19 -7.77
CA SER A 16 -3.40 -8.54 -7.22
C SER A 16 -2.47 -8.47 -6.01
N VAL A 17 -2.95 -8.94 -4.86
CA VAL A 17 -2.19 -8.85 -3.61
C VAL A 17 -2.18 -10.16 -2.86
N ARG A 18 -1.13 -10.34 -2.04
CA ARG A 18 -0.99 -11.47 -1.12
C ARG A 18 -0.52 -10.95 0.23
N ILE A 19 -1.20 -11.30 1.30
CA ILE A 19 -0.77 -10.93 2.65
C ILE A 19 0.20 -12.01 3.11
N LEU A 20 1.47 -11.62 3.28
CA LEU A 20 2.55 -12.53 3.63
C LEU A 20 2.72 -12.66 5.13
N ALA A 21 2.46 -11.60 5.88
CA ALA A 21 2.57 -11.59 7.33
C ALA A 21 1.57 -10.61 7.93
N SER A 22 0.98 -11.00 9.06
CA SER A 22 0.11 -10.15 9.86
C SER A 22 0.34 -10.50 11.33
N GLY A 23 1.40 -9.94 11.89
CA GLY A 23 1.75 -10.07 13.30
C GLY A 23 1.41 -8.80 14.07
N ASP A 24 1.90 -8.70 15.32
CA ASP A 24 1.72 -7.48 16.10
C ASP A 24 2.69 -6.38 15.65
N ALA A 25 3.94 -6.74 15.42
CA ALA A 25 5.00 -5.78 15.09
C ALA A 25 5.18 -5.54 13.61
N LEU A 26 4.72 -6.43 12.74
CA LEU A 26 4.96 -6.37 11.30
C LEU A 26 3.78 -6.91 10.51
N GLY A 27 3.33 -6.12 9.53
CA GLY A 27 2.52 -6.55 8.40
C GLY A 27 3.35 -6.54 7.13
N LEU A 28 3.11 -7.49 6.23
CA LEU A 28 3.82 -7.57 4.95
C LEU A 28 2.87 -8.01 3.85
N VAL A 29 2.83 -7.23 2.77
CA VAL A 29 1.94 -7.46 1.62
C VAL A 29 2.78 -7.48 0.35
N HIS A 30 2.56 -8.50 -0.49
CA HIS A 30 3.09 -8.53 -1.85
C HIS A 30 2.02 -7.99 -2.80
N MET A 31 2.34 -6.97 -3.59
CA MET A 31 1.40 -6.33 -4.50
C MET A 31 1.91 -6.35 -5.94
N ASP A 32 1.05 -6.81 -6.85
CA ASP A 32 1.24 -6.64 -8.30
C ASP A 32 0.35 -5.49 -8.73
N LEU A 33 0.97 -4.33 -8.98
CA LEU A 33 0.29 -3.09 -9.30
C LEU A 33 0.24 -2.89 -10.83
N PRO A 34 -0.96 -2.67 -11.39
CA PRO A 34 -1.07 -2.42 -12.84
C PRO A 34 -0.46 -1.07 -13.23
N ALA A 35 -0.04 -0.97 -14.49
CA ALA A 35 0.52 0.25 -15.05
C ALA A 35 -0.40 1.45 -14.84
N GLY A 36 0.18 2.58 -14.45
CA GLY A 36 -0.54 3.83 -14.27
C GLY A 36 -1.40 3.93 -13.02
N GLU A 37 -1.40 2.91 -12.15
CA GLU A 37 -2.19 2.95 -10.92
C GLU A 37 -1.71 4.06 -9.99
N MET A 38 -2.68 4.74 -9.38
CA MET A 38 -2.46 5.77 -8.39
C MET A 38 -3.48 5.62 -7.27
N PRO A 39 -3.04 5.46 -6.01
CA PRO A 39 -3.97 5.49 -4.89
C PRO A 39 -4.38 6.92 -4.57
N PRO A 40 -5.44 7.11 -3.76
CA PRO A 40 -5.72 8.41 -3.17
C PRO A 40 -4.53 8.92 -2.36
N LEU A 41 -4.37 10.25 -2.29
CA LEU A 41 -3.44 10.86 -1.34
C LEU A 41 -3.91 10.52 0.08
N HIS A 42 -3.03 9.97 0.90
CA HIS A 42 -3.38 9.48 2.23
C HIS A 42 -2.22 9.59 3.20
N VAL A 43 -2.54 9.38 4.47
CA VAL A 43 -1.56 9.35 5.56
C VAL A 43 -1.90 8.21 6.52
N HIS A 44 -0.88 7.47 6.94
CA HIS A 44 -1.00 6.44 7.98
C HIS A 44 -0.68 7.05 9.33
N ARG A 45 -1.60 6.96 10.29
CA ARG A 45 -1.42 7.51 11.65
C ARG A 45 -0.76 6.54 12.60
N ASN A 46 -0.84 5.24 12.34
CA ASN A 46 -0.45 4.20 13.28
C ASN A 46 0.86 3.49 12.93
N GLU A 47 1.26 3.46 11.67
CA GLU A 47 2.41 2.68 11.22
C GLU A 47 3.31 3.43 10.26
N ASP A 48 4.58 3.08 10.31
CA ASP A 48 5.53 3.39 9.23
C ASP A 48 5.33 2.38 8.11
N GLU A 49 5.40 2.82 6.86
CA GLU A 49 5.18 1.99 5.69
C GLU A 49 6.44 1.97 4.82
N GLY A 50 6.90 0.76 4.47
CA GLY A 50 8.07 0.58 3.62
C GLY A 50 7.68 0.01 2.27
N PHE A 51 8.34 0.49 1.21
CA PHE A 51 8.13 0.02 -0.16
C PHE A 51 9.45 -0.54 -0.70
N TYR A 52 9.46 -1.84 -0.98
CA TYR A 52 10.59 -2.51 -1.63
C TYR A 52 10.16 -3.00 -3.01
N VAL A 53 10.76 -2.46 -4.07
CA VAL A 53 10.39 -2.79 -5.44
C VAL A 53 11.12 -4.07 -5.89
N LEU A 54 10.34 -5.05 -6.36
CA LEU A 54 10.85 -6.32 -6.88
C LEU A 54 10.97 -6.29 -8.40
N GLY A 55 10.15 -5.49 -9.07
CA GLY A 55 10.16 -5.36 -10.53
C GLY A 55 9.32 -4.18 -10.96
N GLY A 56 9.55 -3.69 -12.17
CA GLY A 56 8.88 -2.50 -12.69
C GLY A 56 9.38 -1.22 -12.06
N GLU A 57 8.52 -0.22 -11.98
CA GLU A 57 8.89 1.11 -11.50
C GLU A 57 7.74 1.73 -10.69
N LEU A 58 8.09 2.31 -9.55
CA LEU A 58 7.16 3.00 -8.65
C LEU A 58 7.74 4.36 -8.30
N THR A 59 6.97 5.43 -8.51
CA THR A 59 7.34 6.76 -8.05
C THR A 59 6.51 7.11 -6.83
N LEU A 60 7.17 7.32 -5.69
CA LEU A 60 6.54 7.72 -4.44
C LEU A 60 6.64 9.23 -4.28
N PHE A 61 5.52 9.88 -3.92
CA PHE A 61 5.43 11.31 -3.66
C PHE A 61 5.30 11.55 -2.17
N LEU A 62 6.30 12.22 -1.60
CA LEU A 62 6.31 12.73 -0.23
C LEU A 62 6.29 14.25 -0.28
N PRO A 63 5.97 14.96 0.83
CA PRO A 63 5.99 16.42 0.80
C PRO A 63 7.34 16.98 0.30
N GLY A 64 7.30 17.72 -0.79
CA GLY A 64 8.48 18.39 -1.37
C GLY A 64 9.47 17.49 -2.09
N VAL A 65 9.20 16.18 -2.22
CA VAL A 65 10.13 15.26 -2.88
C VAL A 65 9.39 14.12 -3.58
N SER A 66 9.89 13.70 -4.73
CA SER A 66 9.44 12.47 -5.38
C SER A 66 10.62 11.52 -5.55
N VAL A 67 10.37 10.23 -5.32
CA VAL A 67 11.39 9.19 -5.38
C VAL A 67 10.92 8.11 -6.33
N THR A 68 11.68 7.87 -7.40
CA THR A 68 11.40 6.78 -8.33
C THR A 68 12.23 5.57 -7.97
N LEU A 69 11.56 4.46 -7.72
CA LEU A 69 12.15 3.19 -7.31
C LEU A 69 12.08 2.18 -8.43
N ARG A 70 13.17 1.46 -8.61
CA ARG A 70 13.30 0.29 -9.48
C ARG A 70 13.63 -0.94 -8.66
N ALA A 71 13.69 -2.10 -9.33
CA ALA A 71 13.97 -3.37 -8.66
C ALA A 71 15.21 -3.29 -7.74
N GLY A 72 15.04 -3.74 -6.50
CA GLY A 72 16.08 -3.73 -5.48
C GLY A 72 16.17 -2.45 -4.65
N GLU A 73 15.31 -1.46 -4.92
CA GLU A 73 15.33 -0.18 -4.21
C GLU A 73 14.19 -0.09 -3.19
N PHE A 74 14.43 0.65 -2.10
CA PHE A 74 13.53 0.76 -0.96
C PHE A 74 13.36 2.21 -0.52
N VAL A 75 12.15 2.56 -0.09
CA VAL A 75 11.87 3.83 0.57
C VAL A 75 10.95 3.61 1.77
N LEU A 76 11.19 4.36 2.83
CA LEU A 76 10.30 4.40 3.99
C LEU A 76 9.41 5.64 3.90
N ALA A 77 8.10 5.42 4.01
CA ALA A 77 7.11 6.48 4.20
C ALA A 77 6.73 6.49 5.69
N PRO A 78 7.24 7.45 6.47
CA PRO A 78 6.98 7.49 7.90
C PRO A 78 5.50 7.75 8.21
N ARG A 79 5.03 7.28 9.37
CA ARG A 79 3.69 7.64 9.87
C ARG A 79 3.55 9.15 9.97
N ASP A 80 2.32 9.63 9.86
CA ASP A 80 1.96 11.05 9.92
C ASP A 80 2.50 11.91 8.77
N ILE A 81 3.18 11.30 7.79
CA ILE A 81 3.65 12.01 6.60
C ILE A 81 2.76 11.59 5.41
N PRO A 82 2.02 12.53 4.81
CA PRO A 82 1.17 12.22 3.64
C PRO A 82 2.00 11.70 2.46
N HIS A 83 1.45 10.72 1.75
CA HIS A 83 2.10 10.21 0.53
C HIS A 83 1.09 9.70 -0.49
N ALA A 84 1.57 9.58 -1.71
CA ALA A 84 0.90 8.95 -2.84
C ALA A 84 1.96 8.30 -3.71
N TYR A 85 1.54 7.51 -4.70
CA TYR A 85 2.48 6.95 -5.67
C TYR A 85 1.85 6.86 -7.05
N GLU A 86 2.68 6.64 -8.04
CA GLU A 86 2.30 6.35 -9.41
C GLU A 86 3.10 5.16 -9.92
N VAL A 87 2.41 4.21 -10.54
CA VAL A 87 3.03 3.01 -11.11
C VAL A 87 3.46 3.30 -12.54
N GLY A 88 4.67 2.89 -12.91
CA GLY A 88 5.22 3.08 -14.25
C GLY A 88 4.51 2.28 -15.34
N ALA A 89 4.94 2.49 -16.60
CA ALA A 89 4.28 1.96 -17.79
C ALA A 89 4.25 0.42 -17.86
N ASP A 90 5.18 -0.27 -17.18
CA ASP A 90 5.29 -1.73 -17.18
C ASP A 90 4.68 -2.36 -15.90
N GLY A 91 3.98 -1.56 -15.09
CA GLY A 91 3.50 -2.01 -13.79
C GLY A 91 4.61 -2.03 -12.74
N ALA A 92 4.30 -2.50 -11.56
CA ALA A 92 5.28 -2.67 -10.50
C ALA A 92 4.92 -3.85 -9.61
N ARG A 93 5.93 -4.57 -9.16
CA ARG A 93 5.81 -5.60 -8.15
C ARG A 93 6.54 -5.14 -6.91
N VAL A 94 5.82 -5.08 -5.79
CA VAL A 94 6.28 -4.37 -4.59
C VAL A 94 5.98 -5.20 -3.34
N LEU A 95 6.93 -5.22 -2.41
CA LEU A 95 6.67 -5.63 -1.04
C LEU A 95 6.39 -4.37 -0.22
N VAL A 96 5.23 -4.35 0.44
CA VAL A 96 4.84 -3.25 1.31
C VAL A 96 4.83 -3.77 2.75
N SER A 97 5.67 -3.15 3.58
CA SER A 97 5.75 -3.45 5.00
C SER A 97 5.05 -2.38 5.83
N SER A 98 4.43 -2.77 6.93
CA SER A 98 3.91 -1.86 7.93
C SER A 98 4.41 -2.23 9.32
N ALA A 99 4.87 -1.25 10.07
CA ALA A 99 5.42 -1.46 11.41
C ALA A 99 4.95 -0.32 12.35
N PRO A 100 4.15 -0.67 13.39
CA PRO A 100 3.55 -1.98 13.65
C PRO A 100 2.62 -2.42 12.52
N SER A 101 2.10 -3.63 12.59
CA SER A 101 1.14 -4.15 11.59
C SER A 101 -0.12 -3.30 11.54
N GLY A 102 -0.80 -3.28 10.39
CA GLY A 102 -2.05 -2.51 10.24
C GLY A 102 -2.53 -2.47 8.81
N PHE A 103 -1.71 -2.03 7.89
CA PHE A 103 -2.10 -1.89 6.49
C PHE A 103 -2.63 -3.20 5.90
N GLU A 104 -2.04 -4.33 6.23
CA GLU A 104 -2.49 -5.63 5.73
C GLU A 104 -3.93 -5.97 6.17
N ARG A 105 -4.35 -5.50 7.34
CA ARG A 105 -5.73 -5.69 7.79
C ARG A 105 -6.72 -4.82 7.02
N PHE A 106 -6.31 -3.60 6.69
CA PHE A 106 -7.08 -2.73 5.80
C PHE A 106 -7.24 -3.37 4.41
N VAL A 107 -6.15 -3.90 3.85
CA VAL A 107 -6.17 -4.60 2.56
C VAL A 107 -7.15 -5.78 2.61
N ALA A 108 -7.10 -6.60 3.64
CA ALA A 108 -7.99 -7.76 3.80
C ALA A 108 -9.46 -7.35 3.87
N GLU A 109 -9.78 -6.30 4.62
CA GLU A 109 -11.15 -5.83 4.78
C GLU A 109 -11.70 -5.29 3.46
N VAL A 110 -10.92 -4.46 2.75
CA VAL A 110 -11.34 -3.91 1.45
C VAL A 110 -11.48 -5.01 0.40
N ALA A 111 -10.58 -5.97 0.38
CA ALA A 111 -10.64 -7.09 -0.57
C ALA A 111 -11.87 -7.98 -0.38
N ASP A 112 -12.44 -7.99 0.82
CA ASP A 112 -13.63 -8.77 1.16
C ASP A 112 -14.96 -8.04 0.82
N LEU A 113 -14.90 -6.78 0.37
CA LEU A 113 -16.06 -6.01 -0.03
C LEU A 113 -16.43 -6.27 -1.50
N ASP A 114 -17.74 -6.38 -1.80
CA ASP A 114 -18.23 -6.60 -3.17
C ASP A 114 -18.00 -5.37 -4.06
N ALA A 115 -18.18 -4.17 -3.48
CA ALA A 115 -17.99 -2.91 -4.19
C ALA A 115 -17.42 -1.88 -3.23
N VAL A 116 -16.49 -1.07 -3.72
CA VAL A 116 -15.82 -0.04 -2.92
C VAL A 116 -15.91 1.29 -3.67
N ASP A 117 -16.83 2.15 -3.25
CA ASP A 117 -16.87 3.53 -3.71
C ASP A 117 -15.93 4.41 -2.86
N PRO A 118 -15.63 5.66 -3.29
CA PRO A 118 -14.74 6.53 -2.53
C PRO A 118 -15.17 6.79 -1.08
N ALA A 119 -16.48 6.92 -0.82
CA ALA A 119 -16.99 7.16 0.53
C ALA A 119 -16.78 5.93 1.43
N THR A 120 -17.04 4.74 0.92
CA THR A 120 -16.79 3.48 1.62
C THR A 120 -15.32 3.30 1.92
N LEU A 121 -14.45 3.55 0.92
CA LEU A 121 -13.00 3.45 1.10
C LEU A 121 -12.51 4.39 2.20
N THR A 122 -12.95 5.64 2.18
CA THR A 122 -12.58 6.63 3.19
C THR A 122 -13.00 6.20 4.59
N ALA A 123 -14.23 5.69 4.73
CA ALA A 123 -14.75 5.23 6.02
C ALA A 123 -13.99 4.01 6.55
N VAL A 124 -13.72 3.01 5.71
CA VAL A 124 -12.98 1.82 6.12
C VAL A 124 -11.54 2.19 6.46
N ALA A 125 -10.89 3.01 5.64
CA ALA A 125 -9.53 3.48 5.90
C ALA A 125 -9.42 4.16 7.28
N ALA A 126 -10.38 5.01 7.62
CA ALA A 126 -10.38 5.71 8.91
C ALA A 126 -10.40 4.75 10.11
N THR A 127 -11.08 3.61 10.00
CA THR A 127 -11.11 2.60 11.07
C THR A 127 -9.74 1.93 11.29
N HIS A 128 -8.85 2.05 10.31
CA HIS A 128 -7.47 1.54 10.37
C HIS A 128 -6.42 2.64 10.59
N GLY A 129 -6.85 3.85 10.95
CA GLY A 129 -5.94 4.97 11.16
C GLY A 129 -5.34 5.52 9.87
N ILE A 130 -5.99 5.30 8.74
CA ILE A 130 -5.59 5.83 7.43
C ILE A 130 -6.55 6.94 7.04
N ASP A 131 -6.04 8.16 6.92
CA ASP A 131 -6.84 9.30 6.50
C ASP A 131 -6.62 9.57 5.00
N ILE A 132 -7.71 9.56 4.24
CA ILE A 132 -7.68 9.91 2.82
C ILE A 132 -7.81 11.43 2.71
N LEU A 133 -6.80 12.06 2.10
CA LEU A 133 -6.65 13.51 2.05
C LEU A 133 -7.00 14.10 0.68
N GLY A 134 -7.05 13.29 -0.35
CA GLY A 134 -7.36 13.75 -1.70
C GLY A 134 -7.60 12.58 -2.66
N PRO A 135 -8.13 12.86 -3.87
CA PRO A 135 -8.43 11.81 -4.85
C PRO A 135 -7.15 11.20 -5.43
N PRO A 136 -7.28 10.05 -6.15
CA PRO A 136 -6.17 9.50 -6.92
C PRO A 136 -5.53 10.56 -7.83
N GLY A 137 -4.19 10.61 -7.83
CA GLY A 137 -3.44 11.63 -8.58
C GLY A 137 -3.14 12.91 -7.81
N ALA A 138 -3.80 13.16 -6.69
CA ALA A 138 -3.43 14.25 -5.79
C ALA A 138 -2.07 13.94 -5.13
N ARG A 139 -1.29 15.00 -4.91
CA ARG A 139 0.06 14.90 -4.31
C ARG A 139 0.16 15.74 -3.04
N PRO A 140 1.02 15.31 -2.12
CA PRO A 140 1.23 16.06 -0.88
C PRO A 140 1.94 17.38 -1.09
#